data_36993d1d35a6bc5e00871c879c1336f3
#
_entry.id   36993d1d35a6bc5e00871c879c1336f3
#
_cell.length_a   1.000
_cell.length_b   1.000
_cell.length_c   1.000
_cell.angle_alpha   90.00
_cell.angle_beta   90.00
_cell.angle_gamma   90.00
#
_symmetry.space_group_name_H-M   'P 1'
#
loop_
_entity.id
_entity.type
_entity.pdbx_description
1 polymer ?
#
loop_
_entity_poly.entity_id
_entity_poly.type
_entity_poly.pdbx_seq_one_letter_code
_entity_poly.pdbx_strand_id
1 'polypeptide(L)'
;MKQKRKEPDKTQSHEQPKRKPKYLVVSSAVVLIVAVVAGAIYYQSQSSKAAAEAYQLNRSTYVRDYSPSRGSPTAKVEIVEFFDPACDTCKAFHPKVKQLMDEHPGKIRLYERYAPFHKGSDAVVKILAAAHMQGKFWQTLDAVFAAQSDWAPNHHPQPDLVWNYIGGVGLDMDRLRQDINSPAVDKIVQQDLNDAVKLNVTATPEYFVNGKPLPTWGWEQLKSLVESELSAAY
;
A
#
# COMPACT_ATOMS: atom_id res chain seq x y z
N MET A 1 -91.33 60.86 -5.90
CA MET A 1 -90.02 60.79 -6.51
C MET A 1 -89.01 60.35 -5.42
N LYS A 2 -88.51 59.07 -5.42
CA LYS A 2 -87.56 58.59 -4.43
C LYS A 2 -86.17 58.47 -5.02
N GLN A 3 -85.23 59.24 -4.52
CA GLN A 3 -83.83 59.18 -4.86
C GLN A 3 -83.15 57.96 -4.21
N LYS A 4 -82.54 57.13 -5.00
CA LYS A 4 -81.68 56.02 -4.53
C LYS A 4 -80.26 56.55 -4.22
N ARG A 5 -79.82 56.39 -2.97
CA ARG A 5 -78.41 56.55 -2.54
C ARG A 5 -77.61 55.40 -3.04
N LYS A 6 -76.48 55.75 -3.70
CA LYS A 6 -75.40 54.77 -4.01
C LYS A 6 -74.48 54.64 -2.83
N GLU A 7 -74.24 53.41 -2.42
CA GLU A 7 -73.19 53.01 -1.45
C GLU A 7 -71.81 53.08 -2.11
N PRO A 8 -70.75 53.43 -1.36
CA PRO A 8 -69.37 53.43 -1.85
C PRO A 8 -68.75 52.01 -1.84
N ASP A 9 -68.05 51.70 -2.93
CA ASP A 9 -67.30 50.50 -3.19
C ASP A 9 -66.11 50.35 -2.23
N LYS A 10 -66.04 49.20 -1.53
CA LYS A 10 -64.91 48.81 -0.66
C LYS A 10 -63.79 48.28 -1.53
N THR A 11 -62.80 49.10 -1.82
CA THR A 11 -61.57 48.67 -2.45
C THR A 11 -60.82 47.70 -1.53
N GLN A 12 -60.81 46.41 -1.88
CA GLN A 12 -59.98 45.38 -1.22
C GLN A 12 -58.55 45.60 -1.67
N SER A 13 -57.65 46.00 -0.78
CA SER A 13 -56.21 45.99 -0.96
C SER A 13 -55.68 44.55 -0.93
N HIS A 14 -55.35 44.01 -2.08
CA HIS A 14 -54.60 42.75 -2.16
C HIS A 14 -53.17 43.00 -1.70
N GLU A 15 -52.84 42.59 -0.48
CA GLU A 15 -51.46 42.49 0.01
C GLU A 15 -50.77 41.31 -0.70
N GLN A 16 -49.86 41.64 -1.61
CA GLN A 16 -49.01 40.62 -2.29
C GLN A 16 -48.02 40.02 -1.27
N PRO A 17 -47.90 38.71 -1.19
CA PRO A 17 -46.93 38.07 -0.29
C PRO A 17 -45.50 38.42 -0.76
N LYS A 18 -44.73 39.05 0.14
CA LYS A 18 -43.32 39.37 -0.06
C LYS A 18 -42.52 38.07 -0.36
N ARG A 19 -42.20 37.79 -1.61
CA ARG A 19 -41.31 36.68 -2.00
C ARG A 19 -39.94 36.94 -1.40
N LYS A 20 -39.53 36.13 -0.40
CA LYS A 20 -38.18 36.13 0.12
C LYS A 20 -37.22 35.79 -1.02
N PRO A 21 -36.12 36.54 -1.20
CA PRO A 21 -35.21 36.36 -2.33
C PRO A 21 -34.57 34.97 -2.28
N LYS A 22 -34.82 34.16 -3.29
CA LYS A 22 -34.31 32.77 -3.42
C LYS A 22 -32.77 32.65 -3.35
N TYR A 23 -32.07 33.75 -3.61
CA TYR A 23 -30.58 33.84 -3.61
C TYR A 23 -29.98 33.77 -2.20
N LEU A 24 -30.72 34.19 -1.16
CA LEU A 24 -30.24 34.08 0.24
C LEU A 24 -30.21 32.65 0.73
N VAL A 25 -31.09 31.80 0.24
CA VAL A 25 -31.13 30.35 0.59
C VAL A 25 -30.03 29.61 -0.20
N VAL A 26 -29.79 29.95 -1.45
CA VAL A 26 -28.74 29.35 -2.28
C VAL A 26 -27.34 29.69 -1.75
N SER A 27 -27.12 30.95 -1.32
CA SER A 27 -25.82 31.37 -0.78
C SER A 27 -25.48 30.69 0.54
N SER A 28 -26.47 30.47 1.42
CA SER A 28 -26.23 29.75 2.70
C SER A 28 -25.93 28.28 2.49
N ALA A 29 -26.57 27.61 1.53
CA ALA A 29 -26.27 26.22 1.18
C ALA A 29 -24.85 26.06 0.60
N VAL A 30 -24.42 26.97 -0.27
CA VAL A 30 -23.06 26.96 -0.82
C VAL A 30 -22.00 27.16 0.27
N VAL A 31 -22.22 28.11 1.19
CA VAL A 31 -21.30 28.35 2.32
C VAL A 31 -21.19 27.12 3.22
N LEU A 32 -22.31 26.45 3.50
CA LEU A 32 -22.30 25.22 4.29
C LEU A 32 -21.53 24.09 3.59
N ILE A 33 -21.74 23.90 2.29
CA ILE A 33 -21.00 22.89 1.51
C ILE A 33 -19.50 23.18 1.54
N VAL A 34 -19.11 24.42 1.32
CA VAL A 34 -17.68 24.83 1.36
C VAL A 34 -17.10 24.59 2.76
N ALA A 35 -17.83 24.92 3.83
CA ALA A 35 -17.36 24.67 5.20
C ALA A 35 -17.21 23.17 5.50
N VAL A 36 -18.16 22.33 5.05
CA VAL A 36 -18.07 20.86 5.20
C VAL A 36 -16.90 20.31 4.43
N VAL A 37 -16.71 20.72 3.17
CA VAL A 37 -15.57 20.27 2.35
C VAL A 37 -14.24 20.72 2.96
N ALA A 38 -14.12 21.98 3.38
CA ALA A 38 -12.93 22.49 4.05
C ALA A 38 -12.63 21.74 5.36
N GLY A 39 -13.66 21.46 6.16
CA GLY A 39 -13.57 20.66 7.38
C GLY A 39 -13.12 19.22 7.10
N ALA A 40 -13.64 18.59 6.05
CA ALA A 40 -13.25 17.25 5.64
C ALA A 40 -11.78 17.21 5.15
N ILE A 41 -11.36 18.19 4.35
CA ILE A 41 -9.97 18.32 3.89
C ILE A 41 -9.02 18.54 5.07
N TYR A 42 -9.40 19.44 6.00
CA TYR A 42 -8.60 19.69 7.20
C TYR A 42 -8.47 18.42 8.07
N TYR A 43 -9.59 17.73 8.32
CA TYR A 43 -9.61 16.47 9.09
C TYR A 43 -8.74 15.40 8.41
N GLN A 44 -8.87 15.23 7.09
CA GLN A 44 -8.07 14.28 6.32
C GLN A 44 -6.57 14.63 6.36
N SER A 45 -6.21 15.91 6.28
CA SER A 45 -4.83 16.37 6.40
C SER A 45 -4.24 16.06 7.79
N GLN A 46 -5.00 16.27 8.86
CA GLN A 46 -4.55 15.96 10.23
C GLN A 46 -4.39 14.45 10.46
N SER A 47 -5.36 13.65 9.98
CA SER A 47 -5.28 12.18 10.10
C SER A 47 -4.09 11.61 9.30
N SER A 48 -3.80 12.18 8.12
CA SER A 48 -2.65 11.76 7.31
C SER A 48 -1.31 12.11 7.98
N LYS A 49 -1.20 13.27 8.63
CA LYS A 49 0.01 13.64 9.40
C LYS A 49 0.22 12.71 10.59
N ALA A 50 -0.83 12.47 11.38
CA ALA A 50 -0.76 11.56 12.53
C ALA A 50 -0.37 10.13 12.10
N ALA A 51 -0.90 9.64 10.97
CA ALA A 51 -0.53 8.34 10.42
C ALA A 51 0.95 8.31 9.97
N ALA A 52 1.45 9.37 9.33
CA ALA A 52 2.85 9.48 8.93
C ALA A 52 3.79 9.52 10.14
N GLU A 53 3.44 10.26 11.19
CA GLU A 53 4.21 10.30 12.45
C GLU A 53 4.21 8.93 13.13
N ALA A 54 3.07 8.26 13.22
CA ALA A 54 2.95 6.91 13.77
C ALA A 54 3.79 5.90 12.96
N TYR A 55 3.83 6.01 11.63
CA TYR A 55 4.71 5.21 10.79
C TYR A 55 6.18 5.44 11.11
N GLN A 56 6.63 6.70 11.20
CA GLN A 56 8.02 7.03 11.52
C GLN A 56 8.45 6.49 12.89
N LEU A 57 7.59 6.61 13.90
CA LEU A 57 7.83 6.08 15.25
C LEU A 57 7.96 4.54 15.26
N ASN A 58 7.21 3.85 14.41
CA ASN A 58 7.16 2.39 14.33
C ASN A 58 7.88 1.84 13.09
N ARG A 59 8.62 2.68 12.34
CA ARG A 59 9.21 2.31 11.06
C ARG A 59 10.05 1.04 11.13
N SER A 60 10.73 0.83 12.25
CA SER A 60 11.54 -0.39 12.46
C SER A 60 10.73 -1.70 12.45
N THR A 61 9.41 -1.66 12.65
CA THR A 61 8.56 -2.86 12.51
C THR A 61 8.24 -3.15 11.03
N TYR A 62 8.14 -2.09 10.21
CA TYR A 62 7.90 -2.22 8.76
C TYR A 62 9.19 -2.53 7.99
N VAL A 63 10.28 -1.83 8.31
CA VAL A 63 11.55 -1.89 7.60
C VAL A 63 12.67 -2.20 8.58
N ARG A 64 13.49 -3.21 8.27
CA ARG A 64 14.70 -3.54 9.01
C ARG A 64 15.94 -3.18 8.20
N ASP A 65 17.07 -2.97 8.86
CA ASP A 65 18.34 -2.63 8.19
C ASP A 65 18.80 -3.72 7.22
N TYR A 66 18.40 -4.96 7.48
CA TYR A 66 18.67 -6.10 6.62
C TYR A 66 17.60 -6.33 5.52
N SER A 67 16.53 -5.54 5.47
CA SER A 67 15.48 -5.72 4.46
C SER A 67 16.03 -5.48 3.07
N PRO A 68 15.92 -6.42 2.12
CA PRO A 68 16.26 -6.16 0.75
C PRO A 68 15.48 -4.96 0.23
N SER A 69 16.15 -4.03 -0.42
CA SER A 69 15.49 -2.83 -0.92
C SER A 69 15.92 -2.47 -2.33
N ARG A 70 15.02 -1.80 -3.06
CA ARG A 70 15.24 -1.28 -4.42
C ARG A 70 14.66 0.13 -4.50
N GLY A 71 15.26 0.99 -5.33
CA GLY A 71 14.88 2.39 -5.52
C GLY A 71 15.75 3.35 -4.76
N SER A 72 15.47 4.66 -4.89
CA SER A 72 16.28 5.70 -4.28
C SER A 72 16.21 5.66 -2.74
N PRO A 73 17.35 5.80 -2.03
CA PRO A 73 17.34 5.94 -0.57
C PRO A 73 16.67 7.25 -0.09
N THR A 74 16.48 8.22 -0.99
CA THR A 74 15.82 9.50 -0.71
C THR A 74 14.37 9.56 -1.20
N ALA A 75 13.82 8.42 -1.66
CA ALA A 75 12.42 8.34 -2.06
C ALA A 75 11.51 8.63 -0.86
N LYS A 76 10.43 9.41 -1.13
CA LYS A 76 9.45 9.78 -0.09
C LYS A 76 8.27 8.81 -0.01
N VAL A 77 8.13 7.93 -0.98
CA VAL A 77 7.12 6.86 -0.96
C VAL A 77 7.82 5.53 -0.74
N GLU A 78 7.53 4.91 0.40
CA GLU A 78 8.06 3.60 0.77
C GLU A 78 6.96 2.55 0.62
N ILE A 79 7.23 1.52 -0.19
CA ILE A 79 6.40 0.31 -0.31
C ILE A 79 7.10 -0.77 0.51
N VAL A 80 6.37 -1.41 1.41
CA VAL A 80 6.83 -2.61 2.13
C VAL A 80 5.94 -3.76 1.71
N GLU A 81 6.54 -4.80 1.16
CA GLU A 81 5.86 -6.05 0.80
C GLU A 81 6.26 -7.17 1.76
N PHE A 82 5.29 -7.76 2.43
CA PHE A 82 5.47 -9.07 3.08
C PHE A 82 5.08 -10.14 2.07
N PHE A 83 6.06 -10.94 1.64
CA PHE A 83 5.89 -11.89 0.55
C PHE A 83 6.27 -13.32 0.91
N ASP A 84 5.67 -14.25 0.20
CA ASP A 84 6.03 -15.66 0.20
C ASP A 84 6.50 -16.05 -1.20
N PRO A 85 7.71 -16.61 -1.38
CA PRO A 85 8.20 -17.00 -2.70
C PRO A 85 7.35 -18.09 -3.38
N ALA A 86 6.54 -18.84 -2.62
CA ALA A 86 5.62 -19.86 -3.16
C ALA A 86 4.23 -19.28 -3.51
N CYS A 87 3.96 -18.01 -3.21
CA CYS A 87 2.69 -17.38 -3.49
C CYS A 87 2.60 -16.93 -4.95
N ASP A 88 1.61 -17.44 -5.71
CA ASP A 88 1.39 -17.09 -7.13
C ASP A 88 1.09 -15.60 -7.31
N THR A 89 0.42 -14.99 -6.35
CA THR A 89 0.09 -13.58 -6.41
C THR A 89 1.31 -12.68 -6.15
N CYS A 90 2.22 -13.08 -5.25
CA CYS A 90 3.51 -12.40 -5.08
C CYS A 90 4.29 -12.39 -6.40
N LYS A 91 4.40 -13.56 -7.06
CA LYS A 91 4.98 -13.66 -8.41
C LYS A 91 4.29 -12.73 -9.43
N ALA A 92 2.96 -12.71 -9.45
CA ALA A 92 2.20 -11.92 -10.41
C ALA A 92 2.32 -10.41 -10.18
N PHE A 93 2.51 -9.96 -8.93
CA PHE A 93 2.62 -8.54 -8.60
C PHE A 93 4.07 -8.03 -8.74
N HIS A 94 5.06 -8.88 -8.54
CA HIS A 94 6.49 -8.50 -8.62
C HIS A 94 6.85 -7.68 -9.88
N PRO A 95 6.54 -8.10 -11.13
CA PRO A 95 6.84 -7.28 -12.31
C PRO A 95 6.00 -6.00 -12.38
N LYS A 96 4.79 -5.99 -11.83
CA LYS A 96 3.92 -4.80 -11.83
C LYS A 96 4.42 -3.73 -10.86
N VAL A 97 4.90 -4.13 -9.67
CA VAL A 97 5.52 -3.20 -8.72
C VAL A 97 6.79 -2.61 -9.30
N LYS A 98 7.61 -3.42 -9.98
CA LYS A 98 8.78 -2.94 -10.68
C LYS A 98 8.41 -1.92 -11.77
N GLN A 99 7.41 -2.21 -12.59
CA GLN A 99 6.91 -1.27 -13.61
C GLN A 99 6.43 0.04 -12.97
N LEU A 100 5.68 -0.01 -11.88
CA LEU A 100 5.21 1.18 -11.16
C LEU A 100 6.38 2.03 -10.66
N MET A 101 7.46 1.41 -10.20
CA MET A 101 8.68 2.12 -9.80
C MET A 101 9.39 2.77 -11.01
N ASP A 102 9.41 2.09 -12.15
CA ASP A 102 10.01 2.59 -13.40
C ASP A 102 9.21 3.78 -13.98
N GLU A 103 7.88 3.82 -13.76
CA GLU A 103 6.99 4.95 -14.11
C GLU A 103 7.24 6.19 -13.22
N HIS A 104 7.83 6.00 -12.02
CA HIS A 104 8.11 7.06 -11.05
C HIS A 104 9.58 7.07 -10.58
N PRO A 105 10.55 7.31 -11.47
CA PRO A 105 11.96 7.13 -11.17
C PRO A 105 12.41 8.00 -9.98
N GLY A 106 13.07 7.36 -9.03
CA GLY A 106 13.63 8.01 -7.83
C GLY A 106 12.61 8.38 -6.75
N LYS A 107 11.31 8.17 -6.98
CA LYS A 107 10.25 8.60 -6.04
C LYS A 107 9.74 7.50 -5.13
N ILE A 108 9.97 6.23 -5.51
CA ILE A 108 9.50 5.04 -4.78
C ILE A 108 10.70 4.22 -4.31
N ARG A 109 10.63 3.70 -3.09
CA ARG A 109 11.53 2.69 -2.55
C ARG A 109 10.73 1.48 -2.09
N LEU A 110 11.08 0.31 -2.60
CA LEU A 110 10.51 -0.98 -2.21
C LEU A 110 11.40 -1.65 -1.17
N TYR A 111 10.77 -2.25 -0.17
CA TYR A 111 11.37 -3.13 0.82
C TYR A 111 10.66 -4.46 0.84
N GLU A 112 11.42 -5.55 0.79
CA GLU A 112 10.90 -6.91 0.90
C GLU A 112 11.06 -7.43 2.32
N ARG A 113 9.99 -8.10 2.81
CA ARG A 113 9.93 -8.75 4.10
C ARG A 113 9.41 -10.17 3.92
N TYR A 114 9.97 -11.09 4.67
CA TYR A 114 9.67 -12.51 4.52
C TYR A 114 8.43 -12.92 5.31
N ALA A 115 7.48 -13.58 4.64
CA ALA A 115 6.29 -14.17 5.24
C ALA A 115 6.02 -15.57 4.66
N PRO A 116 6.88 -16.57 4.93
CA PRO A 116 6.76 -17.92 4.39
C PRO A 116 5.57 -18.65 5.00
N PHE A 117 4.37 -18.39 4.50
CA PHE A 117 3.12 -18.97 5.00
C PHE A 117 2.78 -20.32 4.36
N HIS A 118 3.35 -20.63 3.19
CA HIS A 118 3.23 -21.96 2.59
C HIS A 118 4.23 -22.93 3.21
N LYS A 119 3.77 -24.13 3.56
CA LYS A 119 4.61 -25.13 4.18
C LYS A 119 5.81 -25.50 3.28
N GLY A 120 7.03 -25.24 3.75
CA GLY A 120 8.28 -25.48 3.01
C GLY A 120 8.83 -24.26 2.30
N SER A 121 8.09 -23.14 2.20
CA SER A 121 8.62 -21.91 1.60
C SER A 121 9.67 -21.23 2.49
N ASP A 122 9.71 -21.54 3.78
CA ASP A 122 10.73 -21.08 4.72
C ASP A 122 12.15 -21.45 4.29
N ALA A 123 12.35 -22.62 3.70
CA ALA A 123 13.64 -23.01 3.14
C ALA A 123 14.07 -22.13 1.97
N VAL A 124 13.12 -21.73 1.10
CA VAL A 124 13.40 -20.84 -0.03
C VAL A 124 13.66 -19.41 0.46
N VAL A 125 12.94 -18.95 1.48
CA VAL A 125 13.20 -17.67 2.14
C VAL A 125 14.62 -17.62 2.71
N LYS A 126 15.12 -18.71 3.32
CA LYS A 126 16.51 -18.80 3.79
C LYS A 126 17.52 -18.68 2.65
N ILE A 127 17.24 -19.27 1.49
CA ILE A 127 18.05 -19.11 0.28
C ILE A 127 18.08 -17.63 -0.13
N LEU A 128 16.94 -16.96 -0.17
CA LEU A 128 16.85 -15.55 -0.54
C LEU A 128 17.57 -14.64 0.47
N ALA A 129 17.43 -14.91 1.77
CA ALA A 129 18.12 -14.16 2.82
C ALA A 129 19.65 -14.32 2.72
N ALA A 130 20.14 -15.55 2.49
CA ALA A 130 21.56 -15.80 2.28
C ALA A 130 22.07 -15.19 0.96
N ALA A 131 21.27 -15.22 -0.12
CA ALA A 131 21.59 -14.54 -1.36
C ALA A 131 21.66 -13.02 -1.18
N HIS A 132 20.84 -12.44 -0.30
CA HIS A 132 20.93 -11.02 0.06
C HIS A 132 22.27 -10.67 0.71
N MET A 133 22.81 -11.53 1.57
CA MET A 133 24.13 -11.36 2.20
C MET A 133 25.26 -11.33 1.15
N GLN A 134 25.03 -11.86 -0.06
CA GLN A 134 25.95 -11.81 -1.21
C GLN A 134 25.60 -10.68 -2.20
N GLY A 135 24.60 -9.80 -1.89
CA GLY A 135 24.16 -8.73 -2.78
C GLY A 135 23.42 -9.23 -4.03
N LYS A 136 22.87 -10.46 -3.99
CA LYS A 136 22.23 -11.14 -5.13
C LYS A 136 20.74 -11.42 -4.92
N PHE A 137 20.10 -10.74 -3.96
CA PHE A 137 18.70 -10.95 -3.64
C PHE A 137 17.78 -10.87 -4.86
N TRP A 138 17.85 -9.76 -5.61
CA TRP A 138 16.91 -9.50 -6.71
C TRP A 138 17.06 -10.50 -7.85
N GLN A 139 18.30 -10.82 -8.22
CA GLN A 139 18.59 -11.80 -9.28
C GLN A 139 18.09 -13.20 -8.86
N THR A 140 18.25 -13.53 -7.57
CA THR A 140 17.80 -14.82 -7.03
C THR A 140 16.27 -14.87 -6.95
N LEU A 141 15.63 -13.78 -6.51
CA LEU A 141 14.16 -13.68 -6.46
C LEU A 141 13.54 -13.79 -7.86
N ASP A 142 14.12 -13.09 -8.84
CA ASP A 142 13.67 -13.17 -10.24
C ASP A 142 13.76 -14.61 -10.77
N ALA A 143 14.83 -15.34 -10.48
CA ALA A 143 15.01 -16.75 -10.88
C ALA A 143 14.03 -17.68 -10.15
N VAL A 144 13.83 -17.46 -8.83
CA VAL A 144 12.89 -18.23 -8.02
C VAL A 144 11.45 -18.05 -8.51
N PHE A 145 11.04 -16.81 -8.80
CA PHE A 145 9.70 -16.55 -9.34
C PHE A 145 9.54 -17.07 -10.78
N ALA A 146 10.57 -16.96 -11.62
CA ALA A 146 10.51 -17.51 -12.99
C ALA A 146 10.25 -19.02 -12.98
N ALA A 147 10.87 -19.75 -12.06
CA ALA A 147 10.74 -21.18 -11.93
C ALA A 147 9.63 -21.65 -10.95
N GLN A 148 8.79 -20.73 -10.43
CA GLN A 148 7.86 -21.03 -9.35
C GLN A 148 6.91 -22.19 -9.68
N SER A 149 6.42 -22.30 -10.92
CA SER A 149 5.55 -23.39 -11.35
C SER A 149 6.21 -24.78 -11.26
N ASP A 150 7.53 -24.82 -11.32
CA ASP A 150 8.29 -26.08 -11.29
C ASP A 150 8.59 -26.53 -9.87
N TRP A 151 8.92 -25.58 -8.97
CA TRP A 151 9.30 -25.91 -7.60
C TRP A 151 8.18 -25.72 -6.56
N ALA A 152 7.10 -24.98 -6.90
CA ALA A 152 5.96 -24.77 -6.00
C ALA A 152 4.61 -24.94 -6.74
N PRO A 153 4.38 -26.06 -7.47
CA PRO A 153 3.13 -26.29 -8.17
C PRO A 153 1.95 -26.29 -7.19
N ASN A 154 0.88 -25.54 -7.51
CA ASN A 154 -0.32 -25.44 -6.68
C ASN A 154 -0.01 -25.07 -5.21
N HIS A 155 0.93 -24.20 -4.97
CA HIS A 155 1.38 -23.76 -3.63
C HIS A 155 1.97 -24.88 -2.77
N HIS A 156 2.51 -25.92 -3.39
CA HIS A 156 3.22 -27.01 -2.70
C HIS A 156 4.73 -26.91 -2.95
N PRO A 157 5.48 -26.15 -2.14
CA PRO A 157 6.92 -25.98 -2.29
C PRO A 157 7.71 -27.29 -2.25
N GLN A 158 8.60 -27.43 -3.20
CA GLN A 158 9.66 -28.44 -3.28
C GLN A 158 11.00 -27.69 -3.28
N PRO A 159 11.48 -27.22 -2.12
CA PRO A 159 12.60 -26.26 -2.05
C PRO A 159 13.91 -26.78 -2.64
N ASP A 160 14.11 -28.10 -2.65
CA ASP A 160 15.30 -28.71 -3.26
C ASP A 160 15.40 -28.46 -4.76
N LEU A 161 14.28 -28.25 -5.46
CA LEU A 161 14.27 -27.94 -6.88
C LEU A 161 14.78 -26.52 -7.19
N VAL A 162 14.69 -25.59 -6.23
CA VAL A 162 15.16 -24.20 -6.40
C VAL A 162 16.64 -24.13 -6.79
N TRP A 163 17.45 -25.06 -6.27
CA TRP A 163 18.88 -25.11 -6.55
C TRP A 163 19.22 -25.28 -8.03
N ASN A 164 18.31 -25.87 -8.81
CA ASN A 164 18.49 -26.05 -10.25
C ASN A 164 18.37 -24.72 -11.04
N TYR A 165 17.77 -23.69 -10.45
CA TYR A 165 17.44 -22.46 -11.14
C TYR A 165 18.31 -21.26 -10.73
N ILE A 166 18.97 -21.33 -9.57
CA ILE A 166 19.74 -20.20 -9.01
C ILE A 166 21.23 -20.25 -9.30
N GLY A 167 21.73 -21.33 -9.92
CA GLY A 167 23.18 -21.48 -10.21
C GLY A 167 23.74 -20.42 -11.16
N GLY A 168 22.90 -19.83 -12.04
CA GLY A 168 23.29 -18.83 -13.04
C GLY A 168 23.27 -17.38 -12.58
N VAL A 169 22.86 -17.07 -11.35
CA VAL A 169 22.66 -15.69 -10.87
C VAL A 169 23.95 -15.03 -10.31
N GLY A 170 25.05 -15.77 -10.30
CA GLY A 170 26.36 -15.28 -9.84
C GLY A 170 26.53 -15.33 -8.32
N LEU A 171 25.93 -16.33 -7.67
CA LEU A 171 26.12 -16.66 -6.26
C LEU A 171 27.38 -17.52 -6.07
N ASP A 172 28.09 -17.33 -4.96
CA ASP A 172 28.96 -18.33 -4.38
C ASP A 172 28.09 -19.41 -3.76
N MET A 173 27.96 -20.53 -4.46
CA MET A 173 27.03 -21.61 -4.09
C MET A 173 27.48 -22.35 -2.82
N ASP A 174 28.79 -22.46 -2.55
CA ASP A 174 29.31 -23.13 -1.35
C ASP A 174 29.07 -22.24 -0.13
N ARG A 175 29.30 -20.95 -0.23
CA ARG A 175 28.94 -19.99 0.79
C ARG A 175 27.42 -19.96 1.02
N LEU A 176 26.61 -19.99 -0.04
CA LEU A 176 25.15 -20.03 0.08
C LEU A 176 24.68 -21.23 0.92
N ARG A 177 25.23 -22.44 0.65
CA ARG A 177 24.88 -23.65 1.42
C ARG A 177 25.27 -23.55 2.90
N GLN A 178 26.33 -22.81 3.22
CA GLN A 178 26.71 -22.56 4.62
C GLN A 178 25.77 -21.52 5.26
N ASP A 179 25.52 -20.42 4.57
CA ASP A 179 24.79 -19.27 5.10
C ASP A 179 23.31 -19.57 5.37
N ILE A 180 22.64 -20.42 4.56
CA ILE A 180 21.22 -20.80 4.77
C ILE A 180 20.93 -21.44 6.13
N ASN A 181 21.94 -22.07 6.75
CA ASN A 181 21.85 -22.69 8.06
C ASN A 181 22.47 -21.83 9.17
N SER A 182 22.83 -20.60 8.87
CA SER A 182 23.46 -19.71 9.85
C SER A 182 22.43 -19.13 10.82
N PRO A 183 22.82 -18.92 12.09
CA PRO A 183 21.97 -18.21 13.05
C PRO A 183 21.54 -16.80 12.60
N ALA A 184 22.34 -16.17 11.72
CA ALA A 184 22.03 -14.87 11.17
C ALA A 184 20.80 -14.91 10.24
N VAL A 185 20.75 -15.91 9.35
CA VAL A 185 19.60 -16.13 8.45
C VAL A 185 18.35 -16.52 9.24
N ASP A 186 18.49 -17.43 10.23
CA ASP A 186 17.37 -17.79 11.09
C ASP A 186 16.80 -16.58 11.85
N LYS A 187 17.66 -15.73 12.38
CA LYS A 187 17.24 -14.51 13.07
C LYS A 187 16.48 -13.55 12.16
N ILE A 188 16.91 -13.37 10.90
CA ILE A 188 16.23 -12.56 9.90
C ILE A 188 14.80 -13.06 9.68
N VAL A 189 14.65 -14.36 9.38
CA VAL A 189 13.34 -14.97 9.10
C VAL A 189 12.41 -14.87 10.30
N GLN A 190 12.91 -15.21 11.50
CA GLN A 190 12.12 -15.13 12.73
C GLN A 190 11.71 -13.68 13.06
N GLN A 191 12.59 -12.72 12.84
CA GLN A 191 12.26 -11.32 13.08
C GLN A 191 11.18 -10.82 12.12
N ASP A 192 11.23 -11.22 10.84
CA ASP A 192 10.22 -10.85 9.86
C ASP A 192 8.85 -11.48 10.20
N LEU A 193 8.81 -12.73 10.61
CA LEU A 193 7.60 -13.40 11.11
C LEU A 193 7.03 -12.71 12.36
N ASN A 194 7.88 -12.32 13.31
CA ASN A 194 7.45 -11.59 14.49
C ASN A 194 6.87 -10.21 14.15
N ASP A 195 7.45 -9.52 13.17
CA ASP A 195 6.94 -8.22 12.71
C ASP A 195 5.66 -8.39 11.90
N ALA A 196 5.53 -9.44 11.08
CA ALA A 196 4.30 -9.81 10.39
C ALA A 196 3.13 -9.96 11.38
N VAL A 197 3.36 -10.68 12.50
CA VAL A 197 2.36 -10.81 13.58
C VAL A 197 1.97 -9.45 14.16
N LYS A 198 2.96 -8.58 14.48
CA LYS A 198 2.70 -7.24 15.03
C LYS A 198 1.91 -6.33 14.08
N LEU A 199 2.15 -6.48 12.78
CA LEU A 199 1.48 -5.71 11.72
C LEU A 199 0.19 -6.38 11.24
N ASN A 200 -0.21 -7.51 11.87
CA ASN A 200 -1.40 -8.28 11.51
C ASN A 200 -1.39 -8.77 10.04
N VAL A 201 -0.19 -9.11 9.54
CA VAL A 201 -0.04 -9.74 8.22
C VAL A 201 -0.50 -11.18 8.32
N THR A 202 -1.55 -11.54 7.61
CA THR A 202 -2.20 -12.87 7.67
C THR A 202 -2.24 -13.59 6.33
N ALA A 203 -1.86 -12.92 5.26
CA ALA A 203 -1.80 -13.45 3.90
C ALA A 203 -0.64 -12.81 3.14
N THR A 204 -0.31 -13.35 1.96
CA THR A 204 0.70 -12.79 1.06
C THR A 204 0.14 -12.62 -0.37
N PRO A 205 0.58 -11.58 -1.08
CA PRO A 205 1.38 -10.47 -0.59
C PRO A 205 0.57 -9.54 0.31
N GLU A 206 1.19 -9.00 1.36
CA GLU A 206 0.62 -7.88 2.11
C GLU A 206 1.47 -6.63 1.88
N TYR A 207 0.82 -5.52 1.52
CA TYR A 207 1.49 -4.26 1.20
C TYR A 207 1.17 -3.16 2.19
N PHE A 208 2.20 -2.39 2.53
CA PHE A 208 2.07 -1.13 3.24
C PHE A 208 2.75 -0.03 2.42
N VAL A 209 2.06 1.11 2.26
CA VAL A 209 2.63 2.29 1.58
C VAL A 209 2.73 3.42 2.61
N ASN A 210 3.94 3.85 2.93
CA ASN A 210 4.21 4.80 4.03
C ASN A 210 3.49 4.38 5.34
N GLY A 211 3.49 3.07 5.64
CA GLY A 211 2.86 2.47 6.81
C GLY A 211 1.34 2.31 6.73
N LYS A 212 0.70 2.72 5.64
CA LYS A 212 -0.73 2.54 5.42
C LYS A 212 -0.98 1.18 4.78
N PRO A 213 -1.80 0.30 5.38
CA PRO A 213 -2.21 -0.94 4.75
C PRO A 213 -3.14 -0.66 3.57
N LEU A 214 -3.29 -1.62 2.66
CA LEU A 214 -4.28 -1.52 1.60
C LEU A 214 -5.70 -1.50 2.20
N PRO A 215 -6.58 -0.58 1.77
CA PRO A 215 -7.96 -0.53 2.26
C PRO A 215 -8.77 -1.78 1.87
N THR A 216 -8.46 -2.34 0.70
CA THR A 216 -8.91 -3.63 0.20
C THR A 216 -7.81 -4.22 -0.64
N TRP A 217 -7.75 -5.55 -0.70
CA TRP A 217 -6.71 -6.24 -1.44
C TRP A 217 -6.91 -6.11 -2.96
N GLY A 218 -5.83 -5.88 -3.71
CA GLY A 218 -5.83 -5.85 -5.18
C GLY A 218 -4.75 -4.95 -5.77
N TRP A 219 -4.44 -5.19 -7.05
CA TRP A 219 -3.44 -4.39 -7.77
C TRP A 219 -3.84 -2.93 -7.92
N GLU A 220 -5.08 -2.66 -8.30
CA GLU A 220 -5.56 -1.28 -8.50
C GLU A 220 -5.57 -0.49 -7.19
N GLN A 221 -5.82 -1.17 -6.07
CA GLN A 221 -5.78 -0.59 -4.74
C GLN A 221 -4.35 -0.21 -4.34
N LEU A 222 -3.38 -1.09 -4.60
CA LEU A 222 -1.97 -0.78 -4.37
C LEU A 222 -1.52 0.40 -5.23
N LYS A 223 -1.80 0.35 -6.54
CA LYS A 223 -1.47 1.43 -7.47
C LYS A 223 -2.08 2.76 -7.03
N SER A 224 -3.37 2.79 -6.73
CA SER A 224 -4.08 3.99 -6.29
C SER A 224 -3.51 4.56 -4.97
N LEU A 225 -3.16 3.70 -4.01
CA LEU A 225 -2.55 4.14 -2.76
C LEU A 225 -1.17 4.74 -3.00
N VAL A 226 -0.33 4.11 -3.84
CA VAL A 226 1.00 4.64 -4.20
C VAL A 226 0.88 5.98 -4.92
N GLU A 227 -0.03 6.12 -5.90
CA GLU A 227 -0.27 7.38 -6.62
C GLU A 227 -0.75 8.49 -5.69
N SER A 228 -1.61 8.17 -4.73
CA SER A 228 -2.06 9.11 -3.69
C SER A 228 -0.89 9.60 -2.83
N GLU A 229 -0.01 8.69 -2.38
CA GLU A 229 1.17 9.05 -1.59
C GLU A 229 2.19 9.85 -2.40
N LEU A 230 2.37 9.52 -3.69
CA LEU A 230 3.22 10.30 -4.60
C LEU A 230 2.70 11.73 -4.76
N SER A 231 1.39 11.90 -4.98
CA SER A 231 0.76 13.22 -5.12
C SER A 231 0.84 14.05 -3.84
N ALA A 232 0.87 13.40 -2.66
CA ALA A 232 1.01 14.09 -1.38
C ALA A 232 2.47 14.49 -1.07
N ALA A 233 3.46 13.75 -1.62
CA ALA A 233 4.87 13.91 -1.29
C ALA A 233 5.64 14.79 -2.28
N TYR A 234 5.17 14.90 -3.53
CA TYR A 234 5.84 15.56 -4.64
C TYR A 234 4.94 16.56 -5.37
#